data_8fba7776dcd4847d1dea1a1f681cc507
#
_entry.id   8fba7776dcd4847d1dea1a1f681cc507
#
_cell.length_a   1.000
_cell.length_b   1.000
_cell.length_c   1.000
_cell.angle_alpha   90.00
_cell.angle_beta   90.00
_cell.angle_gamma   90.00
#
_symmetry.space_group_name_H-M   'P 1'
#
loop_
_entity.id
_entity.type
_entity.pdbx_description
1 polymer ?
#
loop_
_entity_poly.entity_id
_entity_poly.type
_entity_poly.pdbx_seq_one_letter_code
_entity_poly.pdbx_strand_id
1 'polypeptide(L)'
;MKLVVAIIKPFKLDDVREALAEVGVQGVTVTEVKGFGRQKGHTELYRGAEYVVDFLPKIKLEVAVVDDQLDRVIEAIQTSARTGKIGDGKIFVSTLEQVIRIRTGELDHDAL
;
A
#
# COMPACT_ATOMS: atom_id res chain seq x y z
N MET A 1 -11.30 -4.30 -13.60
CA MET A 1 -10.88 -3.29 -12.63
C MET A 1 -10.34 -3.95 -11.38
N LYS A 2 -9.28 -3.42 -10.85
CA LYS A 2 -8.60 -3.99 -9.68
C LYS A 2 -8.38 -2.92 -8.61
N LEU A 3 -8.47 -3.34 -7.36
CA LEU A 3 -8.02 -2.56 -6.22
C LEU A 3 -6.66 -3.08 -5.80
N VAL A 4 -5.67 -2.21 -5.84
CA VAL A 4 -4.32 -2.51 -5.36
C VAL A 4 -4.17 -1.84 -4.00
N VAL A 5 -3.88 -2.64 -2.98
CA VAL A 5 -3.62 -2.17 -1.64
C VAL A 5 -2.18 -2.52 -1.31
N ALA A 6 -1.40 -1.54 -0.90
CA ALA A 6 -0.01 -1.76 -0.52
C ALA A 6 0.23 -1.27 0.91
N ILE A 7 0.85 -2.11 1.70
CA ILE A 7 1.34 -1.73 3.03
C ILE A 7 2.84 -1.55 2.92
N ILE A 8 3.32 -0.35 3.18
CA ILE A 8 4.71 0.03 2.95
C ILE A 8 5.32 0.71 4.17
N LYS A 9 6.64 0.81 4.19
CA LYS A 9 7.35 1.60 5.20
C LYS A 9 7.03 3.09 4.99
N PRO A 10 6.81 3.87 6.06
CA PRO A 10 6.40 5.27 5.93
C PRO A 10 7.36 6.14 5.10
N PHE A 11 8.67 5.94 5.25
CA PHE A 11 9.65 6.75 4.51
C PHE A 11 9.71 6.46 3.01
N LYS A 12 8.99 5.42 2.56
CA LYS A 12 8.90 5.07 1.14
C LYS A 12 7.70 5.73 0.43
N LEU A 13 6.85 6.42 1.16
CA LEU A 13 5.63 7.01 0.60
C LEU A 13 5.91 7.92 -0.60
N ASP A 14 6.86 8.83 -0.47
CA ASP A 14 7.15 9.78 -1.55
C ASP A 14 7.70 9.08 -2.79
N ASP A 15 8.60 8.11 -2.60
CA ASP A 15 9.15 7.32 -3.71
C ASP A 15 8.04 6.56 -4.46
N VAL A 16 7.11 5.97 -3.71
CA VAL A 16 5.99 5.22 -4.30
C VAL A 16 5.04 6.15 -5.04
N ARG A 17 4.72 7.31 -4.47
CA ARG A 17 3.86 8.30 -5.15
C ARG A 17 4.45 8.75 -6.47
N GLU A 18 5.75 9.04 -6.50
CA GLU A 18 6.44 9.44 -7.72
C GLU A 18 6.40 8.33 -8.76
N ALA A 19 6.68 7.10 -8.36
CA ALA A 19 6.65 5.96 -9.27
C ALA A 19 5.25 5.72 -9.84
N LEU A 20 4.21 5.87 -9.04
CA LEU A 20 2.83 5.75 -9.49
C LEU A 20 2.44 6.85 -10.48
N ALA A 21 2.87 8.08 -10.21
CA ALA A 21 2.64 9.20 -11.13
C ALA A 21 3.28 8.96 -12.50
N GLU A 22 4.48 8.39 -12.53
CA GLU A 22 5.18 8.06 -13.78
C GLU A 22 4.44 7.04 -14.64
N VAL A 23 3.69 6.13 -14.03
CA VAL A 23 2.88 5.15 -14.77
C VAL A 23 1.43 5.60 -14.97
N GLY A 24 1.14 6.88 -14.73
CA GLY A 24 -0.14 7.50 -15.04
C GLY A 24 -1.21 7.40 -13.96
N VAL A 25 -0.87 6.97 -12.75
CA VAL A 25 -1.81 6.94 -11.63
C VAL A 25 -1.96 8.35 -11.06
N GLN A 26 -3.19 8.86 -11.04
CA GLN A 26 -3.47 10.22 -10.57
C GLN A 26 -4.12 10.27 -9.19
N GLY A 27 -4.82 9.21 -8.79
CA GLY A 27 -5.52 9.16 -7.53
C GLY A 27 -5.02 8.03 -6.64
N VAL A 28 -4.62 8.37 -5.42
CA VAL A 28 -4.14 7.42 -4.41
C VAL A 28 -4.76 7.79 -3.08
N THR A 29 -5.31 6.82 -2.38
CA THR A 29 -5.76 7.01 -1.00
C THR A 29 -4.67 6.53 -0.06
N VAL A 30 -4.32 7.36 0.91
CA VAL A 30 -3.24 7.08 1.86
C VAL A 30 -3.81 7.07 3.27
N THR A 31 -3.49 6.03 4.03
CA THR A 31 -3.89 5.91 5.42
C THR A 31 -2.69 5.54 6.27
N GLU A 32 -2.51 6.22 7.39
CA GLU A 32 -1.53 5.83 8.39
C GLU A 32 -2.07 4.66 9.18
N VAL A 33 -1.31 3.59 9.25
CA VAL A 33 -1.70 2.36 9.94
C VAL A 33 -0.56 1.85 10.81
N LYS A 34 -0.86 0.89 11.66
CA LYS A 34 0.15 0.19 12.46
C LYS A 34 0.23 -1.24 11.99
N GLY A 35 1.44 -1.68 11.70
CA GLY A 35 1.70 -3.07 11.35
C GLY A 35 2.02 -3.90 12.58
N PHE A 36 1.56 -5.12 12.56
CA PHE A 36 1.90 -6.14 13.53
C PHE A 36 2.45 -7.34 12.77
N GLY A 37 3.67 -7.73 13.09
CA GLY A 37 4.29 -8.83 12.37
C GLY A 37 5.58 -9.31 13.00
N ARG A 38 6.24 -10.23 12.32
CA ARG A 38 7.50 -10.79 12.80
C ARG A 38 8.63 -9.79 12.60
N GLN A 39 9.04 -9.14 13.69
CA GLN A 39 10.23 -8.31 13.68
C GLN A 39 11.18 -8.79 14.76
N LYS A 40 12.23 -9.46 14.32
CA LYS A 40 13.23 -10.02 15.22
C LYS A 40 14.02 -8.91 15.92
N GLY A 41 14.29 -9.11 17.20
CA GLY A 41 15.15 -8.22 17.98
C GLY A 41 14.44 -7.02 18.61
N HIS A 42 13.15 -6.90 18.42
CA HIS A 42 12.40 -5.80 19.02
C HIS A 42 11.64 -6.28 20.24
N THR A 43 12.34 -6.34 21.37
CA THR A 43 11.78 -6.77 22.64
C THR A 43 11.88 -5.66 23.67
N GLU A 44 10.88 -5.57 24.55
CA GLU A 44 10.90 -4.71 25.72
C GLU A 44 10.65 -5.53 26.98
N LEU A 45 11.27 -5.11 28.07
CA LEU A 45 11.00 -5.68 29.39
C LEU A 45 9.93 -4.85 30.07
N TYR A 46 8.88 -5.52 30.52
CA TYR A 46 7.82 -4.89 31.27
C TYR A 46 7.46 -5.79 32.47
N ARG A 47 7.62 -5.29 33.68
CA ARG A 47 7.36 -6.03 34.93
C ARG A 47 8.10 -7.37 34.98
N GLY A 48 9.34 -7.41 34.48
CA GLY A 48 10.17 -8.59 34.49
C GLY A 48 9.85 -9.62 33.41
N ALA A 49 8.92 -9.34 32.51
CA ALA A 49 8.60 -10.17 31.36
C ALA A 49 9.05 -9.51 30.07
N GLU A 50 9.56 -10.31 29.13
CA GLU A 50 9.89 -9.83 27.80
C GLU A 50 8.63 -9.79 26.94
N TYR A 51 8.43 -8.66 26.27
CA TYR A 51 7.38 -8.49 25.27
C TYR A 51 8.03 -8.17 23.94
N VAL A 52 7.57 -8.83 22.90
CA VAL A 52 7.92 -8.45 21.54
C VAL A 52 7.05 -7.25 21.17
N VAL A 53 7.69 -6.12 20.88
CA VAL A 53 6.97 -4.93 20.42
C VAL A 53 6.77 -5.07 18.92
N ASP A 54 5.56 -5.38 18.52
CA ASP A 54 5.25 -5.75 17.16
C ASP A 54 4.54 -4.64 16.36
N PHE A 55 4.06 -3.59 17.05
CA PHE A 55 3.35 -2.51 16.41
C PHE A 55 4.31 -1.46 15.87
N LEU A 56 4.36 -1.34 14.56
CA LEU A 56 5.16 -0.33 13.89
C LEU A 56 4.30 0.49 12.95
N PRO A 57 4.61 1.80 12.83
CA PRO A 57 3.90 2.63 11.85
C PRO A 57 4.16 2.12 10.43
N LYS A 58 3.10 2.09 9.65
CA LYS A 58 3.10 1.75 8.23
C LYS A 58 2.19 2.71 7.49
N ILE A 59 2.30 2.69 6.18
CA ILE A 59 1.39 3.42 5.30
C ILE A 59 0.62 2.40 4.48
N LYS A 60 -0.69 2.60 4.40
CA LYS A 60 -1.58 1.86 3.52
C LYS A 60 -1.93 2.74 2.33
N LEU A 61 -1.60 2.27 1.14
CA LEU A 61 -1.96 2.91 -0.12
C LEU A 61 -3.07 2.11 -0.79
N GLU A 62 -4.05 2.80 -1.35
CA GLU A 62 -5.12 2.17 -2.12
C GLU A 62 -5.24 2.85 -3.48
N VAL A 63 -5.21 2.04 -4.53
CA VAL A 63 -5.28 2.52 -5.92
C VAL A 63 -6.23 1.63 -6.69
N ALA A 64 -7.24 2.22 -7.32
CA ALA A 64 -8.10 1.50 -8.26
C ALA A 64 -7.56 1.67 -9.68
N VAL A 65 -7.40 0.58 -10.39
CA VAL A 65 -6.80 0.59 -11.74
C VAL A 65 -7.60 -0.25 -12.71
N VAL A 66 -7.50 0.08 -13.99
CA VAL A 66 -7.98 -0.82 -15.05
C VAL A 66 -7.03 -2.00 -15.19
N ASP A 67 -7.54 -3.12 -15.68
CA ASP A 67 -6.76 -4.37 -15.76
C ASP A 67 -5.45 -4.19 -16.55
N ASP A 68 -5.48 -3.42 -17.62
CA ASP A 68 -4.31 -3.20 -18.48
C ASP A 68 -3.15 -2.48 -17.76
N GLN A 69 -3.43 -1.77 -16.69
CA GLN A 69 -2.42 -1.03 -15.93
C GLN A 69 -1.89 -1.80 -14.73
N LEU A 70 -2.52 -2.91 -14.38
CA LEU A 70 -2.24 -3.62 -13.12
C LEU A 70 -0.77 -3.97 -12.98
N ASP A 71 -0.18 -4.61 -13.97
CA ASP A 71 1.21 -5.07 -13.88
C ASP A 71 2.20 -3.92 -13.70
N ARG A 72 1.98 -2.81 -14.42
CA ARG A 72 2.83 -1.62 -14.29
C ARG A 72 2.71 -0.98 -12.92
N VAL A 73 1.51 -0.95 -12.37
CA VAL A 73 1.27 -0.38 -11.03
C VAL A 73 1.92 -1.25 -9.96
N ILE A 74 1.78 -2.57 -10.04
CA ILE A 74 2.43 -3.50 -9.11
C ILE A 74 3.94 -3.32 -9.17
N GLU A 75 4.53 -3.31 -10.36
CA GLU A 75 5.96 -3.14 -10.53
C GLU A 75 6.45 -1.80 -9.98
N ALA A 76 5.72 -0.71 -10.24
CA ALA A 76 6.06 0.61 -9.72
C ALA A 76 6.10 0.62 -8.20
N ILE A 77 5.11 0.04 -7.55
CA ILE A 77 5.05 -0.03 -6.08
C ILE A 77 6.16 -0.92 -5.55
N GLN A 78 6.30 -2.12 -6.09
CA GLN A 78 7.28 -3.09 -5.61
C GLN A 78 8.71 -2.55 -5.72
N THR A 79 9.07 -1.99 -6.85
CA THR A 79 10.41 -1.47 -7.08
C THR A 79 10.71 -0.28 -6.18
N SER A 80 9.76 0.65 -6.03
CA SER A 80 9.97 1.88 -5.26
C SER A 80 9.89 1.68 -3.74
N ALA A 81 9.08 0.71 -3.29
CA ALA A 81 8.90 0.44 -1.86
C ALA A 81 9.94 -0.52 -1.28
N ARG A 82 10.60 -1.29 -2.12
CA ARG A 82 11.50 -2.36 -1.68
C ARG A 82 12.79 -1.82 -1.07
N THR A 83 13.14 -2.31 0.13
CA THR A 83 14.45 -2.10 0.75
C THR A 83 15.26 -3.40 0.78
N GLY A 84 14.60 -4.55 0.65
CA GLY A 84 15.19 -5.87 0.80
C GLY A 84 15.28 -6.32 2.25
N LYS A 85 14.76 -5.53 3.18
CA LYS A 85 14.78 -5.82 4.60
C LYS A 85 13.40 -6.24 5.10
N ILE A 86 13.37 -6.89 6.24
CA ILE A 86 12.13 -7.27 6.91
C ILE A 86 11.29 -6.01 7.16
N GLY A 87 9.99 -6.12 6.93
CA GLY A 87 9.06 -5.02 7.14
C GLY A 87 8.73 -4.22 5.88
N ASP A 88 9.20 -4.63 4.72
CA ASP A 88 8.90 -3.95 3.44
C ASP A 88 7.41 -3.93 3.11
N GLY A 89 6.65 -4.86 3.67
CA GLY A 89 5.21 -4.91 3.49
C GLY A 89 4.76 -5.84 2.38
N LYS A 90 3.51 -5.65 1.97
CA LYS A 90 2.86 -6.52 0.96
C LYS A 90 1.98 -5.71 0.05
N ILE A 91 1.72 -6.27 -1.12
CA ILE A 91 0.75 -5.75 -2.07
C ILE A 91 -0.39 -6.77 -2.17
N PHE A 92 -1.61 -6.27 -2.05
CA PHE A 92 -2.83 -7.08 -2.17
C PHE A 92 -3.60 -6.61 -3.41
N VAL A 93 -4.07 -7.54 -4.20
CA VAL A 93 -4.85 -7.23 -5.39
C VAL A 93 -6.20 -7.94 -5.28
N SER A 94 -7.27 -7.17 -5.47
CA SER A 94 -8.62 -7.71 -5.51
C SER A 94 -9.38 -7.17 -6.71
N THR A 95 -10.37 -7.92 -7.15
CA THR A 95 -11.24 -7.50 -8.24
C THR A 95 -12.31 -6.56 -7.72
N LEU A 96 -12.50 -5.42 -8.39
CA LEU A 96 -13.59 -4.50 -8.13
C LEU A 96 -14.76 -4.85 -9.05
N GLU A 97 -15.93 -5.06 -8.45
CA GLU A 97 -17.15 -5.33 -9.21
C GLU A 97 -17.69 -4.06 -9.85
N GLN A 98 -17.60 -2.94 -9.15
CA GLN A 98 -18.15 -1.67 -9.62
C GLN A 98 -17.39 -0.51 -9.00
N VAL A 99 -17.24 0.56 -9.77
CA VAL A 99 -16.71 1.85 -9.31
C VAL A 99 -17.68 2.94 -9.75
N ILE A 100 -17.97 3.88 -8.85
CA ILE A 100 -18.87 4.98 -9.13
C ILE A 100 -18.18 6.26 -8.70
N ARG A 101 -18.07 7.23 -9.61
CA ARG A 101 -17.56 8.56 -9.28
C ARG A 101 -18.69 9.38 -8.63
N ILE A 102 -18.49 9.78 -7.41
CA ILE A 102 -19.54 10.45 -6.63
C ILE A 102 -20.03 11.73 -7.29
N ARG A 103 -19.10 12.57 -7.78
CA ARG A 103 -19.44 13.88 -8.36
C ARG A 103 -20.27 13.76 -9.62
N THR A 104 -19.96 12.81 -10.50
CA THR A 104 -20.54 12.72 -11.84
C THR A 104 -21.51 11.58 -12.02
N GLY A 105 -21.47 10.56 -11.15
CA GLY A 105 -22.23 9.32 -11.32
C GLY A 105 -21.67 8.40 -12.39
N GLU A 106 -20.51 8.73 -12.99
CA GLU A 106 -19.86 7.87 -13.97
C GLU A 106 -19.49 6.53 -13.36
N LEU A 107 -19.54 5.48 -14.17
CA LEU A 107 -19.38 4.10 -13.73
C LEU A 107 -18.10 3.48 -14.30
N ASP A 108 -17.51 2.60 -13.51
CA ASP A 108 -16.45 1.68 -13.90
C ASP A 108 -15.26 2.38 -14.56
N HIS A 109 -14.90 2.05 -15.80
CA HIS A 109 -13.73 2.64 -16.46
C HIS A 109 -13.81 4.16 -16.55
N ASP A 110 -14.99 4.71 -16.75
CA ASP A 110 -15.18 6.17 -16.83
C ASP A 110 -15.05 6.83 -15.46
N ALA A 111 -15.17 6.06 -14.39
CA ALA A 111 -15.03 6.53 -13.01
C ALA A 111 -13.58 6.50 -12.50
N LEU A 112 -12.70 5.85 -13.21
CA LEU A 112 -11.29 5.69 -12.81
C LEU A 112 -10.38 6.79 -13.35
#